data_115302ac53834510ee09d94a73f50527
#
_entry.id   115302ac53834510ee09d94a73f50527
#
_cell.length_a   1.000
_cell.length_b   1.000
_cell.length_c   1.000
_cell.angle_alpha   90.00
_cell.angle_beta   90.00
_cell.angle_gamma   90.00
#
_symmetry.space_group_name_H-M   'P 1'
#
loop_
_entity.id
_entity.type
_entity.pdbx_description
1 polymer ?
#
loop_
_entity_poly.entity_id
_entity_poly.type
_entity_poly.pdbx_seq_one_letter_code
_entity_poly.pdbx_strand_id
1 'polypeptide(L)'
;MKVIKIKKSTILKILLLFVFIYSVTKLTTSFGMQHYYNVDFSTGLVTASVLNVRSGPGTNYPIVAKVNKNEYIRVFAGVGSWYIVQVEGDYVGAVSKDYVKAIYPNSSGGSSSGGESNAGNTNTSKLTTDELEVFNLINNERIKNGLTALKIDWEVQNVARIKAKDMVNNNYFSHTSPTYGSPFDMLNRFKISYKTAGENIAGNSNNTVAVNAWMNSSGHKANILNRSFNYTGIGVVKGSKYGKIYVQMFVGK
;
A
#
# COMPACT_ATOMS: atom_id res chain seq x y z
N MET A 1 -45.34 34.87 -45.82
CA MET A 1 -44.45 34.32 -44.75
C MET A 1 -45.21 34.38 -43.41
N LYS A 2 -45.56 33.24 -42.81
CA LYS A 2 -46.30 33.21 -41.52
C LYS A 2 -45.28 33.38 -40.37
N VAL A 3 -45.34 34.49 -39.66
CA VAL A 3 -44.53 34.72 -38.48
C VAL A 3 -45.10 33.92 -37.31
N ILE A 4 -44.38 32.90 -36.85
CA ILE A 4 -44.78 32.09 -35.69
C ILE A 4 -44.47 32.87 -34.39
N LYS A 5 -45.48 33.38 -33.71
CA LYS A 5 -45.31 34.01 -32.38
C LYS A 5 -45.17 32.95 -31.30
N ILE A 6 -43.99 32.73 -30.82
CA ILE A 6 -43.72 31.84 -29.70
C ILE A 6 -44.12 32.52 -28.37
N LYS A 7 -44.92 31.86 -27.52
CA LYS A 7 -45.36 32.43 -26.24
C LYS A 7 -44.14 32.59 -25.30
N LYS A 8 -44.10 33.69 -24.54
CA LYS A 8 -43.01 33.97 -23.55
C LYS A 8 -42.78 32.79 -22.58
N SER A 9 -43.86 32.09 -22.18
CA SER A 9 -43.74 30.90 -21.33
C SER A 9 -43.02 29.71 -21.98
N THR A 10 -43.11 29.58 -23.31
CA THR A 10 -42.39 28.52 -24.06
C THR A 10 -40.93 28.86 -24.17
N ILE A 11 -40.57 30.13 -24.37
CA ILE A 11 -39.16 30.60 -24.40
C ILE A 11 -38.52 30.37 -23.04
N LEU A 12 -39.22 30.67 -21.91
CA LEU A 12 -38.71 30.45 -20.56
C LEU A 12 -38.47 28.98 -20.28
N LYS A 13 -39.37 28.08 -20.73
CA LYS A 13 -39.19 26.63 -20.57
C LYS A 13 -38.00 26.10 -21.38
N ILE A 14 -37.79 26.59 -22.58
CA ILE A 14 -36.62 26.24 -23.41
C ILE A 14 -35.34 26.73 -22.74
N LEU A 15 -35.32 27.96 -22.21
CA LEU A 15 -34.16 28.54 -21.53
C LEU A 15 -33.82 27.71 -20.24
N LEU A 16 -34.81 27.32 -19.44
CA LEU A 16 -34.66 26.46 -18.29
C LEU A 16 -34.12 25.08 -18.66
N LEU A 17 -34.59 24.51 -19.77
CA LEU A 17 -34.10 23.24 -20.29
C LEU A 17 -32.63 23.32 -20.69
N PHE A 18 -32.23 24.42 -21.38
CA PHE A 18 -30.82 24.66 -21.75
C PHE A 18 -29.93 24.87 -20.54
N VAL A 19 -30.38 25.59 -19.50
CA VAL A 19 -29.64 25.77 -18.25
C VAL A 19 -29.51 24.44 -17.53
N PHE A 20 -30.55 23.61 -17.52
CA PHE A 20 -30.50 22.27 -16.92
C PHE A 20 -29.56 21.34 -17.67
N ILE A 21 -29.64 21.30 -19.02
CA ILE A 21 -28.72 20.51 -19.86
C ILE A 21 -27.28 21.00 -19.68
N TYR A 22 -27.04 22.32 -19.63
CA TYR A 22 -25.72 22.89 -19.42
C TYR A 22 -25.15 22.56 -18.00
N SER A 23 -26.01 22.55 -16.99
CA SER A 23 -25.61 22.13 -15.63
C SER A 23 -25.31 20.63 -15.54
N VAL A 24 -26.12 19.79 -16.21
CA VAL A 24 -25.89 18.33 -16.26
C VAL A 24 -24.65 17.99 -17.08
N THR A 25 -24.38 18.68 -18.19
CA THR A 25 -23.16 18.43 -18.99
C THR A 25 -21.87 18.90 -18.30
N LYS A 26 -21.95 19.86 -17.37
CA LYS A 26 -20.79 20.20 -16.51
C LYS A 26 -20.57 19.22 -15.35
N LEU A 27 -21.55 18.37 -15.02
CA LEU A 27 -21.42 17.34 -13.99
C LEU A 27 -20.80 16.04 -14.49
N THR A 28 -20.53 15.90 -15.78
CA THR A 28 -19.64 14.86 -16.30
C THR A 28 -18.20 15.31 -16.11
N THR A 29 -17.78 15.48 -14.86
CA THR A 29 -16.36 15.37 -14.54
C THR A 29 -15.97 13.97 -14.96
N SER A 30 -15.21 13.88 -16.05
CA SER A 30 -14.52 12.68 -16.44
C SER A 30 -13.82 12.11 -15.18
N PHE A 31 -14.36 11.05 -14.63
CA PHE A 31 -13.62 10.19 -13.73
C PHE A 31 -12.55 9.49 -14.59
N GLY A 32 -11.53 10.26 -14.97
CA GLY A 32 -10.34 9.69 -15.55
C GLY A 32 -9.82 8.68 -14.54
N MET A 33 -9.67 7.41 -14.95
CA MET A 33 -9.04 6.40 -14.12
C MET A 33 -7.69 6.95 -13.67
N GLN A 34 -7.57 7.27 -12.37
CA GLN A 34 -6.31 7.76 -11.81
C GLN A 34 -5.35 6.59 -11.71
N HIS A 35 -4.27 6.66 -12.46
CA HIS A 35 -3.24 5.63 -12.43
C HIS A 35 -2.37 5.82 -11.18
N TYR A 36 -2.54 4.93 -10.20
CA TYR A 36 -1.67 4.83 -9.03
C TYR A 36 -0.42 4.04 -9.41
N TYR A 37 0.73 4.50 -8.96
CA TYR A 37 1.99 3.78 -9.11
C TYR A 37 2.69 3.62 -7.77
N ASN A 38 3.46 2.55 -7.65
CA ASN A 38 4.21 2.27 -6.45
C ASN A 38 5.37 3.26 -6.30
N VAL A 39 5.56 3.76 -5.09
CA VAL A 39 6.74 4.50 -4.70
C VAL A 39 7.75 3.55 -4.07
N ASP A 40 9.03 3.88 -4.16
CA ASP A 40 10.12 3.05 -3.65
C ASP A 40 10.55 3.39 -2.22
N PHE A 41 9.75 4.19 -1.52
CA PHE A 41 9.94 4.57 -0.12
C PHE A 41 8.59 4.60 0.60
N SER A 42 8.61 4.34 1.91
CA SER A 42 7.39 4.32 2.74
C SER A 42 7.27 5.51 3.68
N THR A 43 8.33 6.32 3.79
CA THR A 43 8.38 7.47 4.70
C THR A 43 8.80 8.70 3.95
N GLY A 44 8.01 9.77 4.05
CA GLY A 44 8.33 11.08 3.51
C GLY A 44 8.56 12.09 4.63
N LEU A 45 9.53 12.97 4.48
CA LEU A 45 9.77 14.13 5.34
C LEU A 45 9.15 15.36 4.69
N VAL A 46 8.31 16.08 5.41
CA VAL A 46 7.68 17.32 4.93
C VAL A 46 8.71 18.45 4.90
N THR A 47 8.84 19.10 3.75
CA THR A 47 9.80 20.20 3.52
C THR A 47 9.14 21.59 3.55
N ALA A 48 7.83 21.68 3.26
CA ALA A 48 7.07 22.93 3.34
C ALA A 48 6.84 23.33 4.81
N SER A 49 6.70 24.64 5.08
CA SER A 49 6.37 25.12 6.43
C SER A 49 5.09 24.49 6.96
N VAL A 50 4.06 24.39 6.10
CA VAL A 50 2.81 23.66 6.33
C VAL A 50 2.40 23.00 5.03
N LEU A 51 2.18 21.70 5.04
CA LEU A 51 1.72 20.92 3.90
C LEU A 51 0.25 20.55 4.09
N ASN A 52 -0.59 20.93 3.14
CA ASN A 52 -2.00 20.55 3.14
C ASN A 52 -2.16 19.11 2.69
N VAL A 53 -2.84 18.31 3.49
CA VAL A 53 -3.32 16.98 3.14
C VAL A 53 -4.75 17.12 2.61
N ARG A 54 -5.00 16.65 1.40
CA ARG A 54 -6.29 16.81 0.72
C ARG A 54 -6.99 15.46 0.57
N SER A 55 -8.31 15.50 0.44
CA SER A 55 -9.11 14.28 0.24
C SER A 55 -8.88 13.59 -1.13
N GLY A 56 -8.11 14.20 -2.02
CA GLY A 56 -7.75 13.64 -3.32
C GLY A 56 -6.58 14.38 -3.96
N PRO A 57 -6.01 13.83 -5.06
CA PRO A 57 -4.78 14.29 -5.67
C PRO A 57 -5.02 15.50 -6.59
N GLY A 58 -5.19 16.67 -6.00
CA GLY A 58 -5.38 17.94 -6.70
C GLY A 58 -5.68 19.09 -5.74
N THR A 59 -5.40 20.31 -6.17
CA THR A 59 -5.65 21.52 -5.37
C THR A 59 -7.13 21.86 -5.21
N ASN A 60 -7.99 21.31 -6.07
CA ASN A 60 -9.44 21.41 -6.04
C ASN A 60 -10.11 20.51 -4.98
N TYR A 61 -9.36 19.55 -4.40
CA TYR A 61 -9.89 18.69 -3.33
C TYR A 61 -9.81 19.39 -1.97
N PRO A 62 -10.81 19.18 -1.09
CA PRO A 62 -10.82 19.73 0.27
C PRO A 62 -9.57 19.35 1.08
N ILE A 63 -9.13 20.26 1.94
CA ILE A 63 -8.07 19.97 2.91
C ILE A 63 -8.70 19.19 4.07
N VAL A 64 -8.13 18.01 4.38
CA VAL A 64 -8.58 17.11 5.44
C VAL A 64 -7.65 17.12 6.65
N ALA A 65 -6.38 17.48 6.46
CA ALA A 65 -5.39 17.64 7.51
C ALA A 65 -4.27 18.59 7.07
N LYS A 66 -3.39 18.94 8.01
CA LYS A 66 -2.16 19.72 7.75
C LYS A 66 -1.00 19.06 8.47
N VAL A 67 0.18 19.11 7.85
CA VAL A 67 1.44 18.56 8.40
C VAL A 67 2.48 19.66 8.38
N ASN A 68 3.23 19.81 9.46
CA ASN A 68 4.25 20.84 9.59
C ASN A 68 5.59 20.39 9.00
N LYS A 69 6.47 21.35 8.79
CA LYS A 69 7.85 21.11 8.37
C LYS A 69 8.57 20.17 9.33
N ASN A 70 9.36 19.25 8.75
CA ASN A 70 10.12 18.24 9.46
C ASN A 70 9.30 17.12 10.12
N GLU A 71 7.98 17.09 9.93
CA GLU A 71 7.17 15.95 10.33
C GLU A 71 7.30 14.82 9.28
N TYR A 72 7.19 13.59 9.76
CA TYR A 72 7.22 12.41 8.92
C TYR A 72 5.80 11.99 8.58
N ILE A 73 5.60 11.63 7.31
CA ILE A 73 4.35 11.08 6.78
C ILE A 73 4.60 9.70 6.20
N ARG A 74 3.62 8.83 6.30
CA ARG A 74 3.66 7.54 5.64
C ARG A 74 3.17 7.66 4.21
N VAL A 75 3.94 7.16 3.25
CA VAL A 75 3.61 7.24 1.82
C VAL A 75 3.22 5.84 1.32
N PHE A 76 2.06 5.73 0.68
CA PHE A 76 1.53 4.47 0.16
C PHE A 76 1.72 4.32 -1.34
N ALA A 77 1.47 5.39 -2.10
CA ALA A 77 1.50 5.36 -3.56
C ALA A 77 1.75 6.76 -4.15
N GLY A 78 2.09 6.80 -5.42
CA GLY A 78 2.09 8.02 -6.22
C GLY A 78 0.91 8.04 -7.20
N VAL A 79 0.38 9.23 -7.49
CA VAL A 79 -0.64 9.48 -8.50
C VAL A 79 -0.39 10.84 -9.13
N GLY A 80 -0.01 10.86 -10.41
CA GLY A 80 0.44 12.10 -11.05
C GLY A 80 1.55 12.81 -10.24
N SER A 81 1.39 14.08 -9.91
CA SER A 81 2.30 14.87 -9.04
C SER A 81 1.97 14.81 -7.55
N TRP A 82 1.22 13.81 -7.10
CA TRP A 82 0.75 13.65 -5.72
C TRP A 82 1.23 12.34 -5.12
N TYR A 83 1.39 12.32 -3.78
CA TYR A 83 1.51 11.09 -2.98
C TYR A 83 0.23 10.86 -2.21
N ILE A 84 -0.19 9.59 -2.11
CA ILE A 84 -1.21 9.14 -1.17
C ILE A 84 -0.50 8.82 0.13
N VAL A 85 -0.95 9.44 1.22
CA VAL A 85 -0.24 9.43 2.50
C VAL A 85 -1.18 9.19 3.67
N GLN A 86 -0.64 8.68 4.76
CA GLN A 86 -1.24 8.70 6.08
C GLN A 86 -0.45 9.66 6.96
N VAL A 87 -1.15 10.48 7.70
CA VAL A 87 -0.60 11.44 8.66
C VAL A 87 -1.09 11.13 10.07
N GLU A 88 -0.56 11.82 11.06
CA GLU A 88 -0.96 11.65 12.46
C GLU A 88 -2.49 11.80 12.63
N GLY A 89 -3.09 10.96 13.50
CA GLY A 89 -4.55 10.89 13.67
C GLY A 89 -5.26 10.03 12.63
N ASP A 90 -4.52 9.15 11.91
CA ASP A 90 -5.04 8.20 10.92
C ASP A 90 -5.74 8.82 9.69
N TYR A 91 -5.50 10.10 9.42
CA TYR A 91 -6.00 10.74 8.22
C TYR A 91 -5.25 10.23 6.99
N VAL A 92 -6.01 9.71 6.01
CA VAL A 92 -5.49 9.35 4.69
C VAL A 92 -5.89 10.42 3.70
N GLY A 93 -4.94 10.86 2.90
CA GLY A 93 -5.19 11.87 1.88
C GLY A 93 -4.06 11.98 0.86
N ALA A 94 -4.08 13.05 0.08
CA ALA A 94 -3.08 13.32 -0.94
C ALA A 94 -2.28 14.59 -0.61
N VAL A 95 -0.97 14.55 -0.86
CA VAL A 95 -0.04 15.68 -0.73
C VAL A 95 0.74 15.88 -2.02
N SER A 96 1.14 17.12 -2.32
CA SER A 96 2.04 17.37 -3.45
C SER A 96 3.42 16.78 -3.19
N LYS A 97 3.98 16.12 -4.22
CA LYS A 97 5.33 15.54 -4.18
C LYS A 97 6.42 16.57 -3.97
N ASP A 98 6.22 17.80 -4.46
CA ASP A 98 7.20 18.87 -4.41
C ASP A 98 7.61 19.24 -2.99
N TYR A 99 6.78 18.89 -2.00
CA TYR A 99 6.99 19.20 -0.60
C TYR A 99 7.27 17.98 0.27
N VAL A 100 7.62 16.85 -0.34
CA VAL A 100 7.92 15.61 0.37
C VAL A 100 9.27 15.07 -0.07
N LYS A 101 10.22 15.06 0.84
CA LYS A 101 11.51 14.40 0.64
C LYS A 101 11.37 12.91 0.99
N ALA A 102 11.66 12.03 0.05
CA ALA A 102 11.72 10.58 0.31
C ALA A 102 12.78 10.28 1.38
N ILE A 103 12.41 9.50 2.38
CA ILE A 103 13.33 8.98 3.38
C ILE A 103 13.50 7.50 3.13
N TYR A 104 14.71 7.13 2.77
CA TYR A 104 15.15 5.75 2.64
C TYR A 104 15.81 5.34 3.96
N PRO A 105 15.40 4.23 4.59
CA PRO A 105 16.10 3.74 5.77
C PRO A 105 17.56 3.43 5.40
N ASN A 106 18.50 4.12 6.07
CA ASN A 106 19.95 4.02 5.89
C ASN A 106 20.50 4.36 4.49
N SER A 107 20.56 5.66 4.18
CA SER A 107 21.66 6.19 3.37
C SER A 107 22.63 6.90 4.31
N SER A 108 23.42 6.15 5.05
CA SER A 108 24.66 6.67 5.62
C SER A 108 25.60 6.92 4.44
N GLY A 109 26.05 8.18 4.30
CA GLY A 109 26.72 8.70 3.14
C GLY A 109 27.93 7.89 2.65
N GLY A 110 28.16 8.00 1.35
CA GLY A 110 29.36 7.49 0.68
C GLY A 110 29.14 7.39 -0.81
N SER A 111 29.54 8.44 -1.53
CA SER A 111 29.81 8.39 -2.97
C SER A 111 30.89 7.34 -3.27
N SER A 112 30.64 6.44 -4.21
CA SER A 112 31.55 6.20 -5.36
C SER A 112 31.24 4.89 -6.07
N SER A 113 31.27 5.02 -7.36
CA SER A 113 31.47 4.11 -8.49
C SER A 113 32.00 2.70 -8.25
N GLY A 114 31.36 1.74 -8.93
CA GLY A 114 32.02 0.66 -9.68
C GLY A 114 32.49 -0.54 -8.89
N GLY A 115 32.01 -1.72 -9.31
CA GLY A 115 32.66 -2.98 -9.00
C GLY A 115 31.72 -4.08 -8.56
N GLU A 116 31.42 -5.00 -9.47
CA GLU A 116 30.91 -6.34 -9.15
C GLU A 116 31.85 -7.03 -8.16
N SER A 117 31.29 -7.58 -7.09
CA SER A 117 31.61 -8.92 -6.64
C SER A 117 30.93 -9.29 -5.33
N ASN A 118 30.15 -10.36 -5.42
CA ASN A 118 30.04 -11.50 -4.50
C ASN A 118 29.71 -11.33 -3.03
N ALA A 119 28.59 -11.99 -2.69
CA ALA A 119 28.29 -12.72 -1.44
C ALA A 119 28.15 -11.94 -0.13
N GLY A 120 26.92 -11.85 0.36
CA GLY A 120 26.68 -11.97 1.79
C GLY A 120 26.48 -10.69 2.58
N ASN A 121 25.76 -9.70 2.04
CA ASN A 121 25.04 -8.76 2.91
C ASN A 121 23.82 -8.18 2.17
N THR A 122 22.72 -8.93 2.17
CA THR A 122 21.45 -8.43 1.64
C THR A 122 20.99 -7.30 2.55
N ASN A 123 21.11 -6.10 2.05
CA ASN A 123 20.54 -4.88 2.65
C ASN A 123 19.00 -5.05 2.70
N THR A 124 18.50 -5.56 3.83
CA THR A 124 17.13 -6.05 4.03
C THR A 124 16.10 -4.95 4.29
N SER A 125 16.49 -3.70 4.13
CA SER A 125 15.70 -2.52 4.51
C SER A 125 14.71 -2.02 3.46
N LYS A 126 14.55 -2.71 2.31
CA LYS A 126 13.61 -2.30 1.26
C LYS A 126 12.73 -3.46 0.83
N LEU A 127 11.40 -3.22 0.75
CA LEU A 127 10.47 -4.18 0.15
C LEU A 127 10.71 -4.26 -1.36
N THR A 128 10.64 -5.47 -1.93
CA THR A 128 10.52 -5.64 -3.37
C THR A 128 9.17 -5.10 -3.87
N THR A 129 9.03 -4.87 -5.16
CA THR A 129 7.75 -4.43 -5.75
C THR A 129 6.60 -5.37 -5.41
N ASP A 130 6.82 -6.68 -5.48
CA ASP A 130 5.81 -7.68 -5.14
C ASP A 130 5.44 -7.63 -3.64
N GLU A 131 6.42 -7.52 -2.74
CA GLU A 131 6.19 -7.43 -1.29
C GLU A 131 5.45 -6.15 -0.91
N LEU A 132 5.81 -5.02 -1.53
CA LEU A 132 5.14 -3.74 -1.31
C LEU A 132 3.69 -3.76 -1.78
N GLU A 133 3.41 -4.34 -2.95
CA GLU A 133 2.05 -4.49 -3.47
C GLU A 133 1.19 -5.34 -2.53
N VAL A 134 1.69 -6.50 -2.09
CA VAL A 134 0.99 -7.37 -1.13
C VAL A 134 0.74 -6.64 0.19
N PHE A 135 1.73 -5.92 0.72
CA PHE A 135 1.61 -5.12 1.94
C PHE A 135 0.50 -4.06 1.84
N ASN A 136 0.44 -3.35 0.71
CA ASN A 136 -0.58 -2.34 0.47
C ASN A 136 -1.98 -2.95 0.34
N LEU A 137 -2.12 -4.04 -0.41
CA LEU A 137 -3.39 -4.74 -0.56
C LEU A 137 -3.96 -5.20 0.79
N ILE A 138 -3.11 -5.80 1.63
CA ILE A 138 -3.50 -6.26 2.96
C ILE A 138 -3.91 -5.09 3.87
N ASN A 139 -3.13 -4.00 3.88
CA ASN A 139 -3.46 -2.84 4.68
C ASN A 139 -4.75 -2.15 4.20
N ASN A 140 -5.01 -2.13 2.90
CA ASN A 140 -6.29 -1.66 2.36
C ASN A 140 -7.47 -2.48 2.89
N GLU A 141 -7.33 -3.82 2.94
CA GLU A 141 -8.38 -4.67 3.52
C GLU A 141 -8.56 -4.41 5.02
N ARG A 142 -7.49 -4.21 5.78
CA ARG A 142 -7.58 -3.85 7.19
C ARG A 142 -8.30 -2.52 7.40
N ILE A 143 -7.92 -1.48 6.66
CA ILE A 143 -8.54 -0.14 6.73
C ILE A 143 -10.03 -0.21 6.37
N LYS A 144 -10.41 -0.90 5.29
CA LYS A 144 -11.81 -1.13 4.91
C LYS A 144 -12.64 -1.77 6.04
N ASN A 145 -12.00 -2.59 6.88
CA ASN A 145 -12.63 -3.26 8.01
C ASN A 145 -12.44 -2.52 9.35
N GLY A 146 -12.09 -1.22 9.31
CA GLY A 146 -11.96 -0.37 10.52
C GLY A 146 -10.77 -0.73 11.42
N LEU A 147 -9.71 -1.29 10.86
CA LEU A 147 -8.50 -1.68 11.58
C LEU A 147 -7.34 -0.77 11.25
N THR A 148 -6.45 -0.57 12.20
CA THR A 148 -5.16 0.09 11.98
C THR A 148 -4.30 -0.72 11.00
N ALA A 149 -3.61 -0.02 10.10
CA ALA A 149 -2.66 -0.64 9.19
C ALA A 149 -1.50 -1.29 9.96
N LEU A 150 -1.06 -2.45 9.49
CA LEU A 150 0.16 -3.10 9.98
C LEU A 150 1.39 -2.27 9.59
N LYS A 151 2.43 -2.34 10.41
CA LYS A 151 3.75 -1.79 10.13
C LYS A 151 4.69 -2.92 9.71
N ILE A 152 5.69 -2.61 8.87
CA ILE A 152 6.76 -3.59 8.60
C ILE A 152 7.67 -3.66 9.82
N ASP A 153 7.88 -4.88 10.30
CA ASP A 153 8.98 -5.23 11.19
C ASP A 153 10.08 -5.89 10.34
N TRP A 154 11.26 -5.29 10.27
CA TRP A 154 12.31 -5.74 9.37
C TRP A 154 12.92 -7.08 9.74
N GLU A 155 12.88 -7.46 11.01
CA GLU A 155 13.31 -8.78 11.45
C GLU A 155 12.28 -9.83 11.01
N VAL A 156 10.98 -9.56 11.22
CA VAL A 156 9.88 -10.41 10.72
C VAL A 156 9.86 -10.47 9.20
N GLN A 157 10.15 -9.35 8.52
CA GLN A 157 10.31 -9.27 7.07
C GLN A 157 11.38 -10.24 6.56
N ASN A 158 12.53 -10.27 7.23
CA ASN A 158 13.61 -11.18 6.89
C ASN A 158 13.20 -12.65 7.06
N VAL A 159 12.52 -12.97 8.16
CA VAL A 159 12.03 -14.34 8.43
C VAL A 159 11.00 -14.77 7.38
N ALA A 160 10.08 -13.90 6.99
CA ALA A 160 9.11 -14.19 5.94
C ALA A 160 9.78 -14.48 4.58
N ARG A 161 10.83 -13.73 4.23
CA ARG A 161 11.65 -13.98 3.03
C ARG A 161 12.38 -15.31 3.09
N ILE A 162 12.99 -15.63 4.24
CA ILE A 162 13.68 -16.90 4.46
C ILE A 162 12.70 -18.05 4.30
N LYS A 163 11.50 -17.97 4.87
CA LYS A 163 10.46 -18.99 4.76
C LYS A 163 9.99 -19.18 3.32
N ALA A 164 9.73 -18.09 2.58
CA ALA A 164 9.32 -18.17 1.18
C ALA A 164 10.42 -18.82 0.32
N LYS A 165 11.68 -18.44 0.53
CA LYS A 165 12.83 -19.01 -0.17
C LYS A 165 13.05 -20.48 0.18
N ASP A 166 12.86 -20.85 1.44
CA ASP A 166 12.98 -22.23 1.91
C ASP A 166 11.95 -23.14 1.23
N MET A 167 10.68 -22.69 1.11
CA MET A 167 9.64 -23.42 0.38
C MET A 167 10.00 -23.65 -1.09
N VAL A 168 10.57 -22.64 -1.76
CA VAL A 168 10.99 -22.77 -3.17
C VAL A 168 12.19 -23.69 -3.30
N ASN A 169 13.22 -23.49 -2.49
CA ASN A 169 14.48 -24.24 -2.58
C ASN A 169 14.32 -25.73 -2.24
N ASN A 170 13.46 -26.04 -1.27
CA ASN A 170 13.21 -27.42 -0.81
C ASN A 170 11.93 -28.02 -1.40
N ASN A 171 11.32 -27.34 -2.39
CA ASN A 171 10.17 -27.81 -3.16
C ASN A 171 9.00 -28.32 -2.27
N TYR A 172 8.63 -27.56 -1.23
CA TYR A 172 7.48 -27.87 -0.39
C TYR A 172 6.55 -26.66 -0.26
N PHE A 173 5.32 -26.91 0.20
CA PHE A 173 4.33 -25.88 0.50
C PHE A 173 3.61 -26.26 1.80
N SER A 174 4.07 -25.71 2.92
CA SER A 174 3.56 -26.01 4.27
C SER A 174 3.94 -24.89 5.22
N HIS A 175 3.11 -24.71 6.27
CA HIS A 175 3.45 -23.87 7.42
C HIS A 175 4.70 -24.38 8.14
N THR A 176 4.86 -25.70 8.28
CA THR A 176 6.03 -26.30 8.92
C THR A 176 7.16 -26.48 7.90
N SER A 177 8.30 -25.83 8.17
CA SER A 177 9.53 -25.99 7.41
C SER A 177 10.27 -27.24 7.84
N PRO A 178 10.79 -28.04 6.89
CA PRO A 178 11.69 -29.18 7.23
C PRO A 178 13.03 -28.69 7.83
N THR A 179 13.41 -27.43 7.53
CA THR A 179 14.68 -26.83 7.98
C THR A 179 14.55 -26.08 9.31
N TYR A 180 13.43 -25.38 9.49
CA TYR A 180 13.26 -24.36 10.54
C TYR A 180 12.11 -24.65 11.52
N GLY A 181 11.28 -25.68 11.27
CA GLY A 181 10.11 -25.98 12.10
C GLY A 181 8.89 -25.12 11.77
N SER A 182 8.04 -24.89 12.77
CA SER A 182 6.85 -24.06 12.64
C SER A 182 7.19 -22.58 12.43
N PRO A 183 6.24 -21.71 12.00
CA PRO A 183 6.44 -20.27 11.94
C PRO A 183 6.89 -19.68 13.29
N PHE A 184 6.38 -20.23 14.39
CA PHE A 184 6.74 -19.80 15.75
C PHE A 184 8.18 -20.22 16.12
N ASP A 185 8.60 -21.41 15.71
CA ASP A 185 10.00 -21.86 15.87
C ASP A 185 10.94 -20.95 15.08
N MET A 186 10.54 -20.55 13.88
CA MET A 186 11.30 -19.60 13.08
C MET A 186 11.44 -18.25 13.80
N LEU A 187 10.34 -17.64 14.25
CA LEU A 187 10.38 -16.38 14.98
C LEU A 187 11.29 -16.47 16.21
N ASN A 188 11.17 -17.55 16.98
CA ASN A 188 12.00 -17.78 18.18
C ASN A 188 13.48 -17.95 17.82
N ARG A 189 13.79 -18.73 16.78
CA ARG A 189 15.17 -18.95 16.30
C ARG A 189 15.85 -17.65 15.87
N PHE A 190 15.09 -16.75 15.29
CA PHE A 190 15.56 -15.41 14.89
C PHE A 190 15.43 -14.38 16.03
N LYS A 191 15.13 -14.83 17.27
CA LYS A 191 15.04 -14.01 18.49
C LYS A 191 14.04 -12.85 18.40
N ILE A 192 12.97 -13.03 17.65
CA ILE A 192 11.90 -12.05 17.53
C ILE A 192 10.96 -12.18 18.73
N SER A 193 10.85 -11.12 19.52
CA SER A 193 9.90 -11.06 20.64
C SER A 193 8.52 -10.66 20.16
N TYR A 194 7.49 -11.36 20.63
CA TYR A 194 6.09 -11.08 20.33
C TYR A 194 5.16 -11.57 21.44
N LYS A 195 3.96 -11.00 21.52
CA LYS A 195 2.86 -11.49 22.38
C LYS A 195 1.95 -12.45 21.62
N THR A 196 1.71 -12.14 20.35
CA THR A 196 0.89 -12.96 19.46
C THR A 196 1.57 -13.04 18.11
N ALA A 197 1.40 -14.16 17.40
CA ALA A 197 1.94 -14.33 16.05
C ALA A 197 0.99 -15.16 15.18
N GLY A 198 1.15 -15.06 13.88
CA GLY A 198 0.42 -15.84 12.87
C GLY A 198 1.13 -15.85 11.54
N GLU A 199 0.70 -16.75 10.67
CA GLU A 199 1.25 -16.87 9.31
C GLU A 199 0.14 -17.12 8.30
N ASN A 200 0.24 -16.47 7.14
CA ASN A 200 -0.47 -16.82 5.91
C ASN A 200 0.53 -17.22 4.84
N ILE A 201 0.23 -18.29 4.09
CA ILE A 201 1.01 -18.70 2.92
C ILE A 201 0.10 -18.82 1.69
N ALA A 202 0.63 -18.50 0.52
CA ALA A 202 -0.05 -18.72 -0.76
C ALA A 202 0.94 -19.11 -1.86
N GLY A 203 0.44 -19.86 -2.83
CA GLY A 203 1.12 -20.11 -4.10
C GLY A 203 0.27 -19.54 -5.23
N ASN A 204 0.78 -18.54 -5.97
CA ASN A 204 0.06 -17.90 -7.08
C ASN A 204 1.03 -17.17 -8.01
N SER A 205 0.60 -16.84 -9.22
CA SER A 205 1.39 -16.03 -10.15
C SER A 205 1.16 -14.53 -9.99
N ASN A 206 0.06 -14.13 -9.32
CA ASN A 206 -0.40 -12.73 -9.22
C ASN A 206 -0.64 -12.32 -7.76
N ASN A 207 -0.14 -11.13 -7.37
CA ASN A 207 -0.19 -10.62 -6.00
C ASN A 207 -1.64 -10.35 -5.53
N THR A 208 -2.44 -9.71 -6.39
CA THR A 208 -3.85 -9.40 -6.09
C THR A 208 -4.67 -10.69 -5.91
N VAL A 209 -4.44 -11.70 -6.77
CA VAL A 209 -5.14 -13.00 -6.67
C VAL A 209 -4.74 -13.73 -5.39
N ALA A 210 -3.47 -13.68 -4.98
CA ALA A 210 -3.00 -14.28 -3.72
C ALA A 210 -3.68 -13.64 -2.50
N VAL A 211 -3.75 -12.30 -2.44
CA VAL A 211 -4.41 -11.59 -1.34
C VAL A 211 -5.91 -11.83 -1.34
N ASN A 212 -6.57 -11.84 -2.52
CA ASN A 212 -7.98 -12.18 -2.62
C ASN A 212 -8.28 -13.60 -2.16
N ALA A 213 -7.40 -14.56 -2.46
CA ALA A 213 -7.53 -15.94 -1.97
C ALA A 213 -7.43 -15.99 -0.43
N TRP A 214 -6.52 -15.23 0.18
CA TRP A 214 -6.48 -15.10 1.63
C TRP A 214 -7.74 -14.48 2.21
N MET A 215 -8.27 -13.42 1.60
CA MET A 215 -9.51 -12.76 2.06
C MET A 215 -10.76 -13.63 1.90
N ASN A 216 -10.75 -14.58 0.96
CA ASN A 216 -11.83 -15.55 0.76
C ASN A 216 -11.70 -16.81 1.64
N SER A 217 -10.59 -17.00 2.35
CA SER A 217 -10.36 -18.08 3.30
C SER A 217 -10.57 -17.59 4.73
N SER A 218 -11.46 -18.22 5.47
CA SER A 218 -11.80 -17.80 6.84
C SER A 218 -10.60 -17.70 7.77
N GLY A 219 -9.69 -18.68 7.73
CA GLY A 219 -8.47 -18.70 8.56
C GLY A 219 -7.47 -17.60 8.19
N HIS A 220 -7.16 -17.45 6.88
CA HIS A 220 -6.24 -16.43 6.43
C HIS A 220 -6.80 -15.02 6.64
N LYS A 221 -8.10 -14.83 6.36
CA LYS A 221 -8.80 -13.58 6.64
C LYS A 221 -8.79 -13.22 8.11
N ALA A 222 -9.00 -14.21 9.00
CA ALA A 222 -8.95 -13.99 10.43
C ALA A 222 -7.56 -13.46 10.88
N ASN A 223 -6.46 -13.96 10.30
CA ASN A 223 -5.13 -13.41 10.54
C ASN A 223 -5.00 -11.97 10.04
N ILE A 224 -5.41 -11.69 8.81
CA ILE A 224 -5.33 -10.33 8.22
C ILE A 224 -6.13 -9.33 9.06
N LEU A 225 -7.29 -9.71 9.54
CA LEU A 225 -8.21 -8.85 10.31
C LEU A 225 -8.04 -8.95 11.84
N ASN A 226 -7.00 -9.63 12.32
CA ASN A 226 -6.74 -9.73 13.76
C ASN A 226 -6.26 -8.38 14.33
N ARG A 227 -6.96 -7.90 15.36
CA ARG A 227 -6.65 -6.63 16.06
C ARG A 227 -5.38 -6.72 16.91
N SER A 228 -5.00 -7.92 17.33
CA SER A 228 -3.81 -8.15 18.15
C SER A 228 -2.51 -8.04 17.36
N PHE A 229 -2.56 -8.02 16.04
CA PHE A 229 -1.39 -7.83 15.21
C PHE A 229 -1.20 -6.35 14.84
N ASN A 230 0.00 -5.85 15.07
CA ASN A 230 0.40 -4.48 14.74
C ASN A 230 1.62 -4.41 13.80
N TYR A 231 2.34 -5.52 13.60
CA TYR A 231 3.46 -5.63 12.67
C TYR A 231 3.32 -6.85 11.76
N THR A 232 4.01 -6.79 10.62
CA THR A 232 4.07 -7.88 9.65
C THR A 232 5.41 -7.91 8.91
N GLY A 233 5.74 -9.07 8.35
CA GLY A 233 6.76 -9.25 7.31
C GLY A 233 6.17 -10.04 6.16
N ILE A 234 6.58 -9.72 4.93
CA ILE A 234 6.07 -10.32 3.70
C ILE A 234 7.22 -10.81 2.84
N GLY A 235 7.26 -12.11 2.55
CA GLY A 235 8.21 -12.70 1.62
C GLY A 235 7.51 -13.12 0.34
N VAL A 236 8.03 -12.69 -0.82
CA VAL A 236 7.55 -13.13 -2.13
C VAL A 236 8.73 -13.62 -2.96
N VAL A 237 8.70 -14.91 -3.33
CA VAL A 237 9.77 -15.56 -4.08
C VAL A 237 9.20 -16.26 -5.33
N LYS A 238 9.79 -15.99 -6.50
CA LYS A 238 9.47 -16.63 -7.77
C LYS A 238 10.19 -17.99 -7.90
N GLY A 239 9.70 -18.85 -8.80
CA GLY A 239 10.40 -20.08 -9.17
C GLY A 239 9.75 -21.36 -8.62
N SER A 240 8.58 -21.28 -7.99
CA SER A 240 7.79 -22.46 -7.63
C SER A 240 6.90 -22.94 -8.79
N LYS A 241 6.36 -24.15 -8.67
CA LYS A 241 5.33 -24.68 -9.59
C LYS A 241 4.04 -23.83 -9.59
N TYR A 242 3.85 -22.96 -8.60
CA TYR A 242 2.72 -22.05 -8.50
C TYR A 242 3.03 -20.67 -9.09
N GLY A 243 4.23 -20.45 -9.63
CA GLY A 243 4.75 -19.16 -10.08
C GLY A 243 5.50 -18.43 -8.95
N LYS A 244 4.80 -17.92 -7.94
CA LYS A 244 5.39 -17.30 -6.75
C LYS A 244 4.89 -17.99 -5.47
N ILE A 245 5.73 -17.99 -4.46
CA ILE A 245 5.37 -18.31 -3.06
C ILE A 245 5.27 -17.01 -2.29
N TYR A 246 4.19 -16.87 -1.55
CA TYR A 246 3.91 -15.76 -0.66
C TYR A 246 3.90 -16.26 0.78
N VAL A 247 4.57 -15.54 1.63
CA VAL A 247 4.55 -15.72 3.09
C VAL A 247 4.24 -14.38 3.72
N GLN A 248 3.23 -14.35 4.57
CA GLN A 248 2.98 -13.21 5.45
C GLN A 248 3.08 -13.70 6.89
N MET A 249 4.02 -13.15 7.64
CA MET A 249 4.12 -13.35 9.08
C MET A 249 3.57 -12.13 9.81
N PHE A 250 2.81 -12.37 10.87
CA PHE A 250 2.22 -11.35 11.72
C PHE A 250 2.78 -11.45 13.12
N VAL A 251 2.98 -10.30 13.78
CA VAL A 251 3.29 -10.25 15.20
C VAL A 251 2.53 -9.11 15.88
N GLY A 252 2.11 -9.37 17.12
CA GLY A 252 1.65 -8.38 18.09
C GLY A 252 2.74 -8.13 19.12
N LYS A 253 3.18 -6.89 19.24
CA LYS A 253 4.19 -6.44 20.23
C LYS A 253 3.59 -5.51 21.26
#